data_f08cbe7c890394871511e9f058f62e43
#
_entry.id   f08cbe7c890394871511e9f058f62e43
#
_cell.length_a   1.000
_cell.length_b   1.000
_cell.length_c   1.000
_cell.angle_alpha   90.00
_cell.angle_beta   90.00
_cell.angle_gamma   90.00
#
_symmetry.space_group_name_H-M   'P 1'
#
loop_
_entity.id
_entity.type
_entity.pdbx_description
1 polymer ?
#
loop_
_entity_poly.entity_id
_entity_poly.type
_entity_poly.pdbx_seq_one_letter_code
_entity_poly.pdbx_strand_id
1 'polypeptide(L)'
;MKLPRALVPDLAVFQAFEAAARHANFTLAAKELNLTQSAVSRQIRMLEAQLRVTLFERVRKRVVLSSAGHALLPEVTRLLNQTEDVVLRAMASSDGKSILTVASLPTFANRWLLKRLPDFLVRHPQTSLNLISRSEPFDLADSNVDIAIHYGEPVWAHATCTYLCREIILPVCNADLLALRAIRQPEDLDNLPLLHLTTRPKLWSEWFEAHASQAIRAFSGHRFDQFSMVIEAALQGLGVALLPKYLIEEELRSGQLVVAIDRTIETDKSYYIVTPDAKRGSVTARSFETWLLQQVA
;
A
#
# COMPACT_ATOMS: atom_id res chain seq x y z
N MET A 1 -26.66 -17.83 -7.50
CA MET A 1 -26.71 -19.26 -7.90
C MET A 1 -25.34 -19.85 -7.57
N LYS A 2 -25.26 -20.90 -6.72
CA LYS A 2 -23.97 -21.52 -6.38
C LYS A 2 -23.62 -22.55 -7.45
N LEU A 3 -22.36 -22.58 -7.90
CA LEU A 3 -21.88 -23.60 -8.82
C LEU A 3 -22.01 -25.00 -8.18
N PRO A 4 -22.35 -26.06 -8.97
CA PRO A 4 -22.28 -27.43 -8.49
C PRO A 4 -20.86 -27.76 -7.97
N ARG A 5 -20.77 -28.52 -6.88
CA ARG A 5 -19.48 -28.89 -6.26
C ARG A 5 -18.49 -29.54 -7.27
N ALA A 6 -19.01 -30.30 -8.20
CA ALA A 6 -18.21 -30.94 -9.25
C ALA A 6 -17.49 -29.95 -10.20
N LEU A 7 -17.95 -28.69 -10.27
CA LEU A 7 -17.34 -27.63 -11.07
C LEU A 7 -16.38 -26.74 -10.27
N VAL A 8 -16.28 -26.93 -8.96
CA VAL A 8 -15.33 -26.17 -8.12
C VAL A 8 -14.07 -27.00 -7.96
N PRO A 9 -12.92 -26.54 -8.49
CA PRO A 9 -11.65 -27.24 -8.35
C PRO A 9 -11.17 -27.31 -6.89
N ASP A 10 -10.46 -28.37 -6.54
CA ASP A 10 -9.81 -28.46 -5.24
C ASP A 10 -8.62 -27.49 -5.15
N LEU A 11 -8.34 -26.99 -3.95
CA LEU A 11 -7.25 -26.05 -3.71
C LEU A 11 -5.88 -26.58 -4.16
N ALA A 12 -5.62 -27.87 -3.98
CA ALA A 12 -4.39 -28.53 -4.42
C ALA A 12 -4.16 -28.44 -5.94
N VAL A 13 -5.24 -28.44 -6.72
CA VAL A 13 -5.20 -28.28 -8.17
C VAL A 13 -4.82 -26.86 -8.56
N PHE A 14 -5.33 -25.85 -7.84
CA PHE A 14 -4.92 -24.46 -8.03
C PHE A 14 -3.47 -24.21 -7.59
N GLN A 15 -2.99 -24.83 -6.51
CA GLN A 15 -1.58 -24.78 -6.12
C GLN A 15 -0.68 -25.36 -7.21
N ALA A 16 -1.06 -26.50 -7.80
CA ALA A 16 -0.30 -27.07 -8.91
C ALA A 16 -0.25 -26.17 -10.16
N PHE A 17 -1.37 -25.51 -10.48
CA PHE A 17 -1.45 -24.56 -11.59
C PHE A 17 -0.57 -23.34 -11.35
N GLU A 18 -0.67 -22.69 -10.17
CA GLU A 18 0.12 -21.51 -9.80
C GLU A 18 1.62 -21.83 -9.82
N ALA A 19 2.07 -22.90 -9.13
CA ALA A 19 3.47 -23.28 -9.09
C ALA A 19 4.01 -23.61 -10.49
N ALA A 20 3.22 -24.31 -11.33
CA ALA A 20 3.61 -24.61 -12.70
C ALA A 20 3.72 -23.36 -13.58
N ALA A 21 2.86 -22.38 -13.38
CA ALA A 21 2.89 -21.08 -14.06
C ALA A 21 4.12 -20.26 -13.67
N ARG A 22 4.37 -20.14 -12.38
CA ARG A 22 5.49 -19.37 -11.82
C ARG A 22 6.85 -19.94 -12.20
N HIS A 23 7.02 -21.26 -12.16
CA HIS A 23 8.26 -21.92 -12.57
C HIS A 23 8.41 -22.09 -14.09
N ALA A 24 7.33 -21.97 -14.87
CA ALA A 24 7.28 -22.35 -16.27
C ALA A 24 7.83 -23.79 -16.52
N ASN A 25 7.71 -24.64 -15.49
CA ASN A 25 8.33 -25.98 -15.47
C ASN A 25 7.60 -26.91 -14.47
N PHE A 26 7.02 -27.99 -14.99
CA PHE A 26 6.27 -28.95 -14.17
C PHE A 26 7.15 -29.75 -13.19
N THR A 27 8.43 -29.95 -13.52
CA THR A 27 9.37 -30.65 -12.63
C THR A 27 9.76 -29.79 -11.42
N LEU A 28 9.99 -28.50 -11.64
CA LEU A 28 10.28 -27.56 -10.54
C LEU A 28 9.06 -27.34 -9.66
N ALA A 29 7.87 -27.17 -10.25
CA ALA A 29 6.62 -27.12 -9.50
C ALA A 29 6.37 -28.36 -8.65
N ALA A 30 6.63 -29.54 -9.21
CA ALA A 30 6.50 -30.81 -8.48
C ALA A 30 7.47 -30.88 -7.30
N LYS A 31 8.71 -30.42 -7.46
CA LYS A 31 9.70 -30.38 -6.38
C LYS A 31 9.25 -29.45 -5.24
N GLU A 32 8.74 -28.28 -5.56
CA GLU A 32 8.22 -27.33 -4.57
C GLU A 32 7.05 -27.89 -3.78
N LEU A 33 6.10 -28.53 -4.48
CA LEU A 33 4.89 -29.08 -3.88
C LEU A 33 5.10 -30.47 -3.22
N ASN A 34 6.31 -31.00 -3.22
CA ASN A 34 6.63 -32.36 -2.76
C ASN A 34 5.77 -33.42 -3.49
N LEU A 35 5.55 -33.25 -4.78
CA LEU A 35 4.81 -34.15 -5.66
C LEU A 35 5.70 -34.72 -6.76
N THR A 36 5.20 -35.73 -7.50
CA THR A 36 5.82 -36.18 -8.75
C THR A 36 5.39 -35.26 -9.90
N GLN A 37 6.25 -35.12 -10.93
CA GLN A 37 5.92 -34.37 -12.14
C GLN A 37 4.64 -34.89 -12.84
N SER A 38 4.42 -36.22 -12.80
CA SER A 38 3.21 -36.85 -13.32
C SER A 38 1.96 -36.47 -12.52
N ALA A 39 2.06 -36.31 -11.19
CA ALA A 39 0.95 -35.85 -10.35
C ALA A 39 0.57 -34.42 -10.69
N VAL A 40 1.54 -33.49 -10.76
CA VAL A 40 1.29 -32.08 -11.18
C VAL A 40 0.67 -32.04 -12.58
N SER A 41 1.23 -32.76 -13.54
CA SER A 41 0.68 -32.83 -14.90
C SER A 41 -0.75 -33.39 -14.95
N ARG A 42 -1.09 -34.33 -14.06
CA ARG A 42 -2.46 -34.87 -13.94
C ARG A 42 -3.40 -33.83 -13.34
N GLN A 43 -3.00 -33.13 -12.27
CA GLN A 43 -3.81 -32.07 -11.66
C GLN A 43 -4.11 -30.95 -12.66
N ILE A 44 -3.12 -30.52 -13.43
CA ILE A 44 -3.31 -29.48 -14.45
C ILE A 44 -4.30 -29.95 -15.54
N ARG A 45 -4.14 -31.19 -16.05
CA ARG A 45 -5.08 -31.74 -17.04
C ARG A 45 -6.50 -31.87 -16.47
N MET A 46 -6.64 -32.21 -15.17
CA MET A 46 -7.95 -32.23 -14.52
C MET A 46 -8.57 -30.83 -14.49
N LEU A 47 -7.80 -29.80 -14.16
CA LEU A 47 -8.25 -28.40 -14.15
C LEU A 47 -8.69 -27.95 -15.56
N GLU A 48 -7.87 -28.22 -16.57
CA GLU A 48 -8.19 -27.91 -17.97
C GLU A 48 -9.47 -28.60 -18.44
N ALA A 49 -9.64 -29.88 -18.11
CA ALA A 49 -10.85 -30.65 -18.45
C ALA A 49 -12.08 -30.10 -17.70
N GLN A 50 -11.97 -29.77 -16.42
CA GLN A 50 -13.04 -29.23 -15.60
C GLN A 50 -13.50 -27.85 -16.07
N LEU A 51 -12.55 -26.97 -16.42
CA LEU A 51 -12.82 -25.63 -16.93
C LEU A 51 -13.09 -25.61 -18.43
N ARG A 52 -12.81 -26.70 -19.16
CA ARG A 52 -12.90 -26.84 -20.62
C ARG A 52 -12.06 -25.81 -21.39
N VAL A 53 -10.87 -25.52 -20.86
CA VAL A 53 -9.91 -24.59 -21.46
C VAL A 53 -8.50 -25.17 -21.38
N THR A 54 -7.64 -24.83 -22.32
CA THR A 54 -6.22 -25.13 -22.25
C THR A 54 -5.54 -24.01 -21.48
N LEU A 55 -4.82 -24.34 -20.41
CA LEU A 55 -4.11 -23.37 -19.55
C LEU A 55 -2.63 -23.27 -19.90
N PHE A 56 -2.04 -24.36 -20.40
CA PHE A 56 -0.64 -24.40 -20.80
C PHE A 56 -0.47 -24.86 -22.24
N GLU A 57 0.49 -24.25 -22.92
CA GLU A 57 0.92 -24.60 -24.27
C GLU A 57 2.39 -25.02 -24.27
N ARG A 58 2.77 -25.79 -25.28
CA ARG A 58 4.17 -26.17 -25.48
C ARG A 58 4.75 -25.40 -26.68
N VAL A 59 5.61 -24.43 -26.38
CA VAL A 59 6.31 -23.65 -27.40
C VAL A 59 7.81 -23.99 -27.32
N ARG A 60 8.38 -24.53 -28.40
CA ARG A 60 9.82 -24.91 -28.47
C ARG A 60 10.30 -25.73 -27.25
N LYS A 61 9.53 -26.75 -26.86
CA LYS A 61 9.78 -27.64 -25.69
C LYS A 61 9.66 -26.94 -24.32
N ARG A 62 9.23 -25.69 -24.23
CA ARG A 62 8.93 -24.99 -22.99
C ARG A 62 7.44 -25.00 -22.70
N VAL A 63 7.10 -25.06 -21.42
CA VAL A 63 5.74 -24.90 -20.94
C VAL A 63 5.49 -23.41 -20.78
N VAL A 64 4.47 -22.88 -21.44
CA VAL A 64 4.06 -21.46 -21.35
C VAL A 64 2.56 -21.40 -21.08
N LEU A 65 2.11 -20.35 -20.42
CA LEU A 65 0.68 -20.13 -20.24
C LEU A 65 0.00 -19.79 -21.56
N SER A 66 -1.19 -20.34 -21.77
CA SER A 66 -2.12 -19.87 -22.80
C SER A 66 -2.75 -18.53 -22.43
N SER A 67 -3.52 -17.92 -23.32
CA SER A 67 -4.30 -16.72 -22.99
C SER A 67 -5.27 -16.95 -21.81
N ALA A 68 -5.91 -18.13 -21.75
CA ALA A 68 -6.78 -18.49 -20.64
C ALA A 68 -5.98 -18.69 -19.34
N GLY A 69 -4.78 -19.28 -19.42
CA GLY A 69 -3.88 -19.42 -18.29
C GLY A 69 -3.41 -18.07 -17.73
N HIS A 70 -3.07 -17.12 -18.60
CA HIS A 70 -2.71 -15.75 -18.20
C HIS A 70 -3.87 -15.01 -17.52
N ALA A 71 -5.09 -15.20 -17.99
CA ALA A 71 -6.29 -14.60 -17.38
C ALA A 71 -6.62 -15.23 -16.01
N LEU A 72 -6.43 -16.55 -15.86
CA LEU A 72 -6.76 -17.28 -14.63
C LEU A 72 -5.71 -17.08 -13.52
N LEU A 73 -4.43 -16.92 -13.87
CA LEU A 73 -3.33 -16.90 -12.88
C LEU A 73 -3.50 -15.85 -11.79
N PRO A 74 -3.81 -14.57 -12.05
CA PRO A 74 -3.96 -13.57 -11.00
C PRO A 74 -5.10 -13.90 -10.05
N GLU A 75 -6.20 -14.46 -10.55
CA GLU A 75 -7.35 -14.85 -9.72
C GLU A 75 -7.04 -16.04 -8.81
N VAL A 76 -6.33 -17.04 -9.33
CA VAL A 76 -5.88 -18.19 -8.54
C VAL A 76 -4.86 -17.77 -7.48
N THR A 77 -3.89 -16.93 -7.84
CA THR A 77 -2.90 -16.41 -6.89
C THR A 77 -3.58 -15.65 -5.75
N ARG A 78 -4.58 -14.80 -6.07
CA ARG A 78 -5.37 -14.08 -5.07
C ARG A 78 -6.12 -15.04 -4.13
N LEU A 79 -6.76 -16.08 -4.67
CA LEU A 79 -7.49 -17.09 -3.90
C LEU A 79 -6.55 -17.87 -2.95
N LEU A 80 -5.39 -18.28 -3.44
CA LEU A 80 -4.38 -19.00 -2.64
C LEU A 80 -3.88 -18.13 -1.49
N ASN A 81 -3.51 -16.88 -1.75
CA ASN A 81 -3.09 -15.91 -0.73
C ASN A 81 -4.19 -15.69 0.32
N GLN A 82 -5.46 -15.55 -0.08
CA GLN A 82 -6.58 -15.44 0.85
C GLN A 82 -6.73 -16.70 1.72
N THR A 83 -6.50 -17.89 1.15
CA THR A 83 -6.57 -19.13 1.90
C THR A 83 -5.44 -19.23 2.93
N GLU A 84 -4.22 -18.87 2.55
CA GLU A 84 -3.07 -18.80 3.47
C GLU A 84 -3.33 -17.83 4.61
N ASP A 85 -3.85 -16.65 4.33
CA ASP A 85 -4.23 -15.66 5.34
C ASP A 85 -5.29 -16.19 6.33
N VAL A 86 -6.26 -16.97 5.85
CA VAL A 86 -7.27 -17.60 6.72
C VAL A 86 -6.63 -18.63 7.64
N VAL A 87 -5.76 -19.49 7.10
CA VAL A 87 -5.05 -20.53 7.88
C VAL A 87 -4.13 -19.88 8.92
N LEU A 88 -3.31 -18.91 8.52
CA LEU A 88 -2.39 -18.21 9.43
C LEU A 88 -3.15 -17.52 10.57
N ARG A 89 -4.30 -16.89 10.28
CA ARG A 89 -5.16 -16.30 11.32
C ARG A 89 -5.75 -17.33 12.25
N ALA A 90 -6.22 -18.45 11.72
CA ALA A 90 -6.75 -19.52 12.55
C ALA A 90 -5.67 -20.09 13.50
N MET A 91 -4.44 -20.25 12.98
CA MET A 91 -3.29 -20.68 13.80
C MET A 91 -2.90 -19.64 14.85
N ALA A 92 -2.85 -18.36 14.48
CA ALA A 92 -2.52 -17.28 15.42
C ALA A 92 -3.62 -17.03 16.46
N SER A 93 -4.89 -17.35 16.15
CA SER A 93 -6.01 -17.24 17.09
C SER A 93 -6.02 -18.33 18.14
N SER A 94 -5.19 -19.38 18.02
CA SER A 94 -5.07 -20.45 19.01
C SER A 94 -4.62 -19.93 20.39
N ASP A 95 -3.92 -18.80 20.46
CA ASP A 95 -3.47 -18.15 21.70
C ASP A 95 -4.52 -17.21 22.32
N GLY A 96 -5.76 -17.21 21.83
CA GLY A 96 -6.85 -16.37 22.32
C GLY A 96 -6.73 -14.88 21.92
N LYS A 97 -5.78 -14.53 21.06
CA LYS A 97 -5.58 -13.15 20.58
C LYS A 97 -6.45 -12.85 19.36
N SER A 98 -7.01 -11.64 19.33
CA SER A 98 -7.67 -11.11 18.13
C SER A 98 -6.64 -10.51 17.18
N ILE A 99 -6.75 -10.79 15.87
CA ILE A 99 -5.91 -10.17 14.87
C ILE A 99 -6.63 -8.96 14.30
N LEU A 100 -5.97 -7.80 14.33
CA LEU A 100 -6.41 -6.58 13.67
C LEU A 100 -5.55 -6.33 12.43
N THR A 101 -6.16 -6.39 11.25
CA THR A 101 -5.49 -6.08 9.99
C THR A 101 -5.76 -4.64 9.58
N VAL A 102 -4.70 -3.83 9.58
CA VAL A 102 -4.74 -2.41 9.19
C VAL A 102 -4.00 -2.20 7.89
N ALA A 103 -4.67 -1.66 6.88
CA ALA A 103 -4.05 -1.18 5.66
C ALA A 103 -3.71 0.31 5.80
N SER A 104 -2.53 0.72 5.33
CA SER A 104 -2.11 2.13 5.41
C SER A 104 -1.17 2.49 4.27
N LEU A 105 -1.07 3.78 3.98
CA LEU A 105 -0.03 4.30 3.10
C LEU A 105 1.36 4.03 3.68
N PRO A 106 2.34 3.58 2.88
CA PRO A 106 3.64 3.11 3.38
C PRO A 106 4.36 4.12 4.28
N THR A 107 4.49 5.36 3.82
CA THR A 107 5.22 6.39 4.58
C THR A 107 4.46 6.84 5.82
N PHE A 108 3.12 6.94 5.77
CA PHE A 108 2.28 7.21 6.95
C PHE A 108 2.42 6.11 7.99
N ALA A 109 2.33 4.85 7.56
CA ALA A 109 2.51 3.70 8.45
C ALA A 109 3.86 3.75 9.15
N ASN A 110 4.95 3.90 8.39
CA ASN A 110 6.31 3.82 8.91
C ASN A 110 6.67 5.02 9.80
N ARG A 111 6.36 6.24 9.38
CA ARG A 111 6.84 7.45 10.05
C ARG A 111 5.91 7.97 11.15
N TRP A 112 4.62 7.72 11.02
CA TRP A 112 3.63 8.25 11.95
C TRP A 112 2.95 7.18 12.81
N LEU A 113 2.39 6.14 12.18
CA LEU A 113 1.57 5.16 12.87
C LEU A 113 2.43 4.23 13.75
N LEU A 114 3.49 3.62 13.23
CA LEU A 114 4.34 2.67 13.95
C LEU A 114 4.93 3.26 15.23
N LYS A 115 5.26 4.55 15.25
CA LYS A 115 5.80 5.23 16.45
C LYS A 115 4.77 5.30 17.61
N ARG A 116 3.47 5.22 17.29
CA ARG A 116 2.35 5.33 18.23
C ARG A 116 1.74 3.98 18.64
N LEU A 117 1.91 2.96 17.81
CA LEU A 117 1.35 1.62 18.06
C LEU A 117 1.73 0.96 19.38
N PRO A 118 2.92 1.16 19.97
CA PRO A 118 3.22 0.60 21.29
C PRO A 118 2.20 0.99 22.35
N ASP A 119 1.70 2.24 22.35
CA ASP A 119 0.65 2.68 23.29
C ASP A 119 -0.67 1.91 23.08
N PHE A 120 -1.07 1.69 21.83
CA PHE A 120 -2.26 0.88 21.53
C PHE A 120 -2.11 -0.57 22.00
N LEU A 121 -0.98 -1.21 21.74
CA LEU A 121 -0.75 -2.61 22.08
C LEU A 121 -0.64 -2.83 23.60
N VAL A 122 -0.12 -1.85 24.35
CA VAL A 122 -0.13 -1.89 25.83
C VAL A 122 -1.55 -1.84 26.37
N ARG A 123 -2.43 -1.02 25.78
CA ARG A 123 -3.84 -0.92 26.18
C ARG A 123 -4.68 -2.12 25.72
N HIS A 124 -4.24 -2.83 24.67
CA HIS A 124 -4.93 -3.96 24.07
C HIS A 124 -4.03 -5.18 23.91
N PRO A 125 -3.54 -5.80 25.01
CA PRO A 125 -2.54 -6.87 24.99
C PRO A 125 -3.02 -8.16 24.31
N GLN A 126 -4.34 -8.32 24.16
CA GLN A 126 -4.96 -9.45 23.46
C GLN A 126 -5.10 -9.21 21.95
N THR A 127 -4.52 -8.12 21.42
CA THR A 127 -4.57 -7.80 20.00
C THR A 127 -3.21 -8.04 19.35
N SER A 128 -3.18 -8.85 18.30
CA SER A 128 -2.06 -8.93 17.36
C SER A 128 -2.35 -8.05 16.15
N LEU A 129 -1.37 -7.28 15.71
CA LEU A 129 -1.52 -6.38 14.59
C LEU A 129 -0.91 -6.97 13.33
N ASN A 130 -1.66 -6.93 12.23
CA ASN A 130 -1.18 -7.16 10.88
C ASN A 130 -1.25 -5.84 10.11
N LEU A 131 -0.10 -5.18 9.89
CA LEU A 131 -0.02 -3.89 9.19
C LEU A 131 0.43 -4.13 7.75
N ILE A 132 -0.42 -3.78 6.80
CA ILE A 132 -0.15 -3.94 5.36
C ILE A 132 -0.06 -2.58 4.67
N SER A 133 0.89 -2.44 3.76
CA SER A 133 1.07 -1.21 2.98
C SER A 133 0.26 -1.28 1.69
N ARG A 134 -0.53 -0.22 1.42
CA ARG A 134 -1.28 -0.03 0.18
C ARG A 134 -1.14 1.40 -0.29
N SER A 135 -0.58 1.60 -1.49
CA SER A 135 -0.44 2.92 -2.12
C SER A 135 -1.60 3.26 -3.05
N GLU A 136 -2.27 2.24 -3.57
CA GLU A 136 -3.38 2.37 -4.52
C GLU A 136 -4.71 1.97 -3.88
N PRO A 137 -5.82 2.54 -4.34
CA PRO A 137 -7.16 2.09 -3.94
C PRO A 137 -7.34 0.59 -4.25
N PHE A 138 -7.98 -0.13 -3.35
CA PHE A 138 -8.24 -1.56 -3.47
C PHE A 138 -9.65 -1.88 -2.99
N ASP A 139 -10.18 -3.04 -3.40
CA ASP A 139 -11.49 -3.47 -2.94
C ASP A 139 -11.40 -4.02 -1.50
N LEU A 140 -12.08 -3.35 -0.58
CA LEU A 140 -12.17 -3.77 0.82
C LEU A 140 -12.97 -5.06 0.98
N ALA A 141 -13.95 -5.33 0.11
CA ALA A 141 -14.75 -6.54 0.18
C ALA A 141 -13.95 -7.79 -0.13
N ASP A 142 -12.98 -7.66 -1.05
CA ASP A 142 -12.08 -8.74 -1.44
C ASP A 142 -10.84 -8.86 -0.54
N SER A 143 -10.67 -7.92 0.41
CA SER A 143 -9.52 -7.89 1.30
C SER A 143 -9.91 -8.28 2.72
N ASN A 144 -8.99 -8.90 3.45
CA ASN A 144 -9.17 -9.20 4.87
C ASN A 144 -8.80 -8.03 5.78
N VAL A 145 -8.96 -6.79 5.30
CA VAL A 145 -8.67 -5.57 6.03
C VAL A 145 -9.81 -5.26 7.00
N ASP A 146 -9.48 -4.96 8.25
CA ASP A 146 -10.43 -4.52 9.25
C ASP A 146 -10.56 -3.00 9.27
N ILE A 147 -9.46 -2.28 9.01
CA ILE A 147 -9.40 -0.82 8.90
C ILE A 147 -8.40 -0.45 7.81
N ALA A 148 -8.75 0.54 6.99
CA ALA A 148 -7.79 1.19 6.11
C ALA A 148 -7.61 2.66 6.49
N ILE A 149 -6.38 3.17 6.40
CA ILE A 149 -6.07 4.60 6.51
C ILE A 149 -5.87 5.12 5.08
N HIS A 150 -6.74 5.99 4.66
CA HIS A 150 -6.84 6.51 3.30
C HIS A 150 -6.59 8.01 3.27
N TYR A 151 -5.88 8.47 2.24
CA TYR A 151 -5.76 9.90 1.90
C TYR A 151 -6.51 10.16 0.60
N GLY A 152 -7.50 11.04 0.64
CA GLY A 152 -8.33 11.36 -0.53
C GLY A 152 -9.68 11.96 -0.14
N GLU A 153 -10.71 11.60 -0.90
CA GLU A 153 -12.10 11.94 -0.64
C GLU A 153 -12.75 10.94 0.34
N PRO A 154 -13.78 11.34 1.10
CA PRO A 154 -14.49 10.47 2.05
C PRO A 154 -15.43 9.46 1.35
N VAL A 155 -15.00 8.88 0.24
CA VAL A 155 -15.82 7.98 -0.58
C VAL A 155 -15.09 6.66 -0.79
N TRP A 156 -15.67 5.60 -0.24
CA TRP A 156 -15.19 4.23 -0.46
C TRP A 156 -16.38 3.27 -0.50
N ALA A 157 -16.44 2.41 -1.53
CA ALA A 157 -17.54 1.49 -1.71
C ALA A 157 -17.66 0.52 -0.53
N HIS A 158 -18.88 0.31 -0.01
CA HIS A 158 -19.19 -0.62 1.07
C HIS A 158 -18.40 -0.39 2.37
N ALA A 159 -18.08 0.88 2.67
CA ALA A 159 -17.34 1.26 3.86
C ALA A 159 -17.78 2.60 4.43
N THR A 160 -17.48 2.84 5.68
CA THR A 160 -17.64 4.13 6.36
C THR A 160 -16.28 4.82 6.40
N CYS A 161 -16.26 6.09 6.01
CA CYS A 161 -15.09 6.95 6.09
C CYS A 161 -15.26 7.91 7.28
N THR A 162 -14.42 7.74 8.31
CA THR A 162 -14.35 8.65 9.45
C THR A 162 -13.18 9.59 9.24
N TYR A 163 -13.42 10.91 9.31
CA TYR A 163 -12.36 11.91 9.18
C TYR A 163 -11.28 11.71 10.25
N LEU A 164 -10.01 11.71 9.86
CA LEU A 164 -8.87 11.59 10.75
C LEU A 164 -8.16 12.93 10.94
N CYS A 165 -7.55 13.48 9.91
CA CYS A 165 -6.83 14.75 9.95
C CYS A 165 -6.61 15.33 8.57
N ARG A 166 -6.34 16.65 8.53
CA ARG A 166 -5.86 17.35 7.34
C ARG A 166 -4.36 17.20 7.19
N GLU A 167 -3.88 17.57 6.03
CA GLU A 167 -2.47 17.55 5.70
C GLU A 167 -1.95 18.97 5.47
N ILE A 168 -0.95 19.36 6.25
CA ILE A 168 -0.22 20.63 6.06
C ILE A 168 1.11 20.29 5.39
N ILE A 169 1.33 20.88 4.24
CA ILE A 169 2.52 20.68 3.42
C ILE A 169 3.41 21.91 3.48
N LEU A 170 4.71 21.68 3.64
CA LEU A 170 5.73 22.74 3.63
C LEU A 170 6.81 22.42 2.59
N PRO A 171 7.40 23.48 1.98
CA PRO A 171 8.63 23.34 1.22
C PRO A 171 9.83 23.22 2.16
N VAL A 172 10.59 22.13 2.03
CA VAL A 172 11.77 21.83 2.86
C VAL A 172 12.95 21.37 2.04
N CYS A 173 14.14 21.60 2.56
CA CYS A 173 15.39 21.10 2.01
C CYS A 173 16.37 20.81 3.16
N ASN A 174 17.55 20.25 2.86
CA ASN A 174 18.60 20.18 3.87
C ASN A 174 19.19 21.57 4.17
N ALA A 175 19.82 21.70 5.33
CA ALA A 175 20.35 22.98 5.81
C ALA A 175 21.46 23.53 4.89
N ASP A 176 22.28 22.64 4.31
CA ASP A 176 23.39 23.05 3.43
C ASP A 176 22.89 23.70 2.13
N LEU A 177 21.84 23.14 1.53
CA LEU A 177 21.23 23.71 0.33
C LEU A 177 20.67 25.10 0.62
N LEU A 178 20.00 25.29 1.78
CA LEU A 178 19.46 26.59 2.17
C LEU A 178 20.59 27.60 2.41
N ALA A 179 21.69 27.21 3.03
CA ALA A 179 22.85 28.09 3.28
C ALA A 179 23.51 28.59 1.98
N LEU A 180 23.47 27.76 0.93
CA LEU A 180 24.04 28.10 -0.38
C LEU A 180 23.13 28.97 -1.26
N ARG A 181 21.86 29.10 -0.91
CA ARG A 181 20.84 29.76 -1.73
C ARG A 181 19.96 30.70 -0.89
N ALA A 182 19.87 31.96 -1.28
CA ALA A 182 18.98 32.91 -0.65
C ALA A 182 17.54 32.71 -1.17
N ILE A 183 16.73 31.90 -0.44
CA ILE A 183 15.31 31.69 -0.74
C ILE A 183 14.49 32.67 0.10
N ARG A 184 13.84 33.62 -0.53
CA ARG A 184 13.03 34.69 0.12
C ARG A 184 11.58 34.70 -0.35
N GLN A 185 11.35 34.29 -1.58
CA GLN A 185 10.06 34.30 -2.25
C GLN A 185 9.86 33.02 -3.06
N PRO A 186 8.63 32.63 -3.38
CA PRO A 186 8.34 31.39 -4.11
C PRO A 186 9.11 31.24 -5.42
N GLU A 187 9.34 32.32 -6.16
CA GLU A 187 10.04 32.36 -7.45
C GLU A 187 11.51 31.91 -7.34
N ASP A 188 12.14 32.07 -6.18
CA ASP A 188 13.52 31.65 -5.96
C ASP A 188 13.66 30.11 -6.04
N LEU A 189 12.56 29.38 -5.76
CA LEU A 189 12.51 27.92 -5.87
C LEU A 189 12.53 27.41 -7.31
N ASP A 190 12.11 28.22 -8.29
CA ASP A 190 12.07 27.84 -9.71
C ASP A 190 13.46 27.55 -10.28
N ASN A 191 14.51 28.06 -9.64
CA ASN A 191 15.92 27.83 -10.03
C ASN A 191 16.59 26.66 -9.28
N LEU A 192 15.84 25.94 -8.44
CA LEU A 192 16.32 24.81 -7.68
C LEU A 192 15.73 23.51 -8.22
N PRO A 193 16.42 22.36 -8.05
CA PRO A 193 15.82 21.08 -8.34
C PRO A 193 14.60 20.84 -7.42
N LEU A 194 13.42 20.62 -8.01
CA LEU A 194 12.22 20.29 -7.27
C LEU A 194 12.09 18.76 -7.16
N LEU A 195 11.70 18.27 -5.98
CA LEU A 195 11.48 16.85 -5.74
C LEU A 195 9.97 16.58 -5.79
N HIS A 196 9.57 15.66 -6.66
CA HIS A 196 8.17 15.37 -6.93
C HIS A 196 7.76 14.01 -6.42
N LEU A 197 6.53 13.92 -5.90
CA LEU A 197 5.85 12.65 -5.68
C LEU A 197 5.01 12.31 -6.92
N THR A 198 5.28 11.15 -7.55
CA THR A 198 4.61 10.76 -8.82
C THR A 198 3.10 10.59 -8.67
N THR A 199 2.62 10.21 -7.49
CA THR A 199 1.19 10.09 -7.19
C THR A 199 0.50 11.44 -6.99
N ARG A 200 1.27 12.55 -6.88
CA ARG A 200 0.78 13.93 -6.72
C ARG A 200 1.48 14.87 -7.68
N PRO A 201 1.33 14.69 -8.99
CA PRO A 201 2.13 15.39 -10.00
C PRO A 201 1.88 16.89 -10.06
N LYS A 202 0.76 17.37 -9.52
CA LYS A 202 0.38 18.79 -9.50
C LYS A 202 0.76 19.52 -8.22
N LEU A 203 1.32 18.84 -7.21
CA LEU A 203 1.52 19.42 -5.88
C LEU A 203 2.34 20.72 -5.89
N TRP A 204 3.41 20.77 -6.70
CA TRP A 204 4.20 21.99 -6.86
C TRP A 204 3.44 23.11 -7.59
N SER A 205 2.69 22.82 -8.65
CA SER A 205 1.89 23.86 -9.33
C SER A 205 0.80 24.39 -8.41
N GLU A 206 0.13 23.55 -7.66
CA GLU A 206 -0.88 23.94 -6.65
C GLU A 206 -0.25 24.83 -5.56
N TRP A 207 0.96 24.49 -5.11
CA TRP A 207 1.68 25.30 -4.13
C TRP A 207 2.05 26.68 -4.67
N PHE A 208 2.58 26.77 -5.90
CA PHE A 208 2.91 28.05 -6.53
C PHE A 208 1.66 28.89 -6.78
N GLU A 209 0.58 28.31 -7.28
CA GLU A 209 -0.70 28.98 -7.50
C GLU A 209 -1.29 29.55 -6.20
N ALA A 210 -1.27 28.77 -5.11
CA ALA A 210 -1.75 29.20 -3.80
C ALA A 210 -0.98 30.40 -3.23
N HIS A 211 0.24 30.64 -3.70
CA HIS A 211 1.09 31.75 -3.27
C HIS A 211 1.25 32.84 -4.34
N ALA A 212 0.32 32.87 -5.32
CA ALA A 212 0.27 33.86 -6.40
C ALA A 212 1.58 33.97 -7.21
N SER A 213 2.33 32.85 -7.30
CA SER A 213 3.58 32.76 -8.03
C SER A 213 3.39 32.00 -9.35
N GLN A 214 4.03 32.49 -10.41
CA GLN A 214 4.05 31.86 -11.72
C GLN A 214 5.37 31.13 -11.92
N ALA A 215 5.50 29.90 -11.42
CA ALA A 215 6.68 29.10 -11.63
C ALA A 215 6.71 28.50 -13.04
N ILE A 216 7.76 28.76 -13.80
CA ILE A 216 7.96 28.21 -15.15
C ILE A 216 8.33 26.72 -15.08
N ARG A 217 8.95 26.28 -13.99
CA ARG A 217 9.52 24.94 -13.83
C ARG A 217 8.79 24.04 -12.82
N ALA A 218 7.56 24.37 -12.46
CA ALA A 218 6.76 23.65 -11.46
C ALA A 218 6.63 22.12 -11.71
N PHE A 219 6.92 21.64 -12.91
CA PHE A 219 6.88 20.23 -13.28
C PHE A 219 8.27 19.62 -13.55
N SER A 220 9.35 20.41 -13.41
CA SER A 220 10.73 19.95 -13.62
C SER A 220 11.34 19.44 -12.34
N GLY A 221 12.21 18.43 -12.43
CA GLY A 221 12.96 17.91 -11.30
C GLY A 221 12.90 16.41 -11.16
N HIS A 222 13.36 15.90 -10.01
CA HIS A 222 13.42 14.46 -9.73
C HIS A 222 12.07 13.93 -9.27
N ARG A 223 11.74 12.69 -9.64
CA ARG A 223 10.45 12.06 -9.35
C ARG A 223 10.63 10.77 -8.58
N PHE A 224 9.82 10.60 -7.54
CA PHE A 224 9.81 9.44 -6.65
C PHE A 224 8.36 8.99 -6.45
N ASP A 225 8.13 7.71 -6.19
CA ASP A 225 6.79 7.16 -6.03
C ASP A 225 6.32 7.14 -4.55
N GLN A 226 7.23 7.39 -3.59
CA GLN A 226 6.91 7.42 -2.17
C GLN A 226 7.52 8.62 -1.45
N PHE A 227 6.79 9.16 -0.47
CA PHE A 227 7.30 10.24 0.38
C PHE A 227 8.59 9.88 1.12
N SER A 228 8.79 8.61 1.50
CA SER A 228 10.03 8.18 2.14
C SER A 228 11.26 8.43 1.25
N MET A 229 11.14 8.21 -0.05
CA MET A 229 12.21 8.51 -1.01
C MET A 229 12.38 10.02 -1.22
N VAL A 230 11.28 10.77 -1.28
CA VAL A 230 11.33 12.24 -1.39
C VAL A 230 12.02 12.85 -0.17
N ILE A 231 11.71 12.35 1.04
CA ILE A 231 12.34 12.78 2.30
C ILE A 231 13.84 12.50 2.27
N GLU A 232 14.23 11.27 1.91
CA GLU A 232 15.64 10.90 1.82
C GLU A 232 16.37 11.75 0.78
N ALA A 233 15.78 11.98 -0.40
CA ALA A 233 16.35 12.82 -1.44
C ALA A 233 16.56 14.28 -0.95
N ALA A 234 15.62 14.81 -0.16
CA ALA A 234 15.76 16.14 0.43
C ALA A 234 16.88 16.19 1.48
N LEU A 235 17.00 15.16 2.32
CA LEU A 235 18.09 15.01 3.31
C LEU A 235 19.46 14.98 2.64
N GLN A 236 19.58 14.29 1.51
CA GLN A 236 20.81 14.22 0.71
C GLN A 236 21.09 15.49 -0.13
N GLY A 237 20.27 16.54 -0.02
CA GLY A 237 20.48 17.80 -0.72
C GLY A 237 20.18 17.76 -2.22
N LEU A 238 19.42 16.78 -2.70
CA LEU A 238 19.07 16.64 -4.13
C LEU A 238 18.11 17.75 -4.60
N GLY A 239 17.49 18.51 -3.69
CA GLY A 239 16.60 19.58 -4.04
C GLY A 239 15.63 19.98 -2.93
N VAL A 240 14.61 20.75 -3.30
CA VAL A 240 13.52 21.18 -2.41
C VAL A 240 12.33 20.25 -2.58
N ALA A 241 11.74 19.84 -1.48
CA ALA A 241 10.57 18.93 -1.44
C ALA A 241 9.37 19.61 -0.81
N LEU A 242 8.18 19.31 -1.33
CA LEU A 242 6.91 19.57 -0.64
C LEU A 242 6.53 18.35 0.20
N LEU A 243 6.61 18.47 1.51
CA LEU A 243 6.40 17.35 2.43
C LEU A 243 5.36 17.65 3.50
N PRO A 244 4.51 16.66 3.85
CA PRO A 244 3.63 16.75 5.00
C PRO A 244 4.42 16.91 6.30
N LYS A 245 4.09 17.93 7.09
CA LYS A 245 4.79 18.28 8.33
C LYS A 245 4.92 17.08 9.28
N TYR A 246 3.85 16.33 9.48
CA TYR A 246 3.80 15.19 10.40
C TYR A 246 4.72 14.00 10.00
N LEU A 247 5.17 13.94 8.74
CA LEU A 247 6.10 12.92 8.27
C LEU A 247 7.57 13.26 8.58
N ILE A 248 7.88 14.52 8.86
CA ILE A 248 9.24 15.06 8.97
C ILE A 248 9.50 15.83 10.27
N GLU A 249 8.66 15.63 11.29
CA GLU A 249 8.79 16.32 12.58
C GLU A 249 10.16 16.11 13.25
N GLU A 250 10.75 14.94 13.09
CA GLU A 250 12.03 14.58 13.67
C GLU A 250 13.18 15.28 12.94
N GLU A 251 13.15 15.31 11.61
CA GLU A 251 14.14 15.98 10.79
C GLU A 251 14.09 17.50 10.96
N LEU A 252 12.88 18.06 11.11
CA LEU A 252 12.74 19.50 11.43
C LEU A 252 13.27 19.82 12.82
N ARG A 253 13.01 18.96 13.83
CA ARG A 253 13.49 19.15 15.21
C ARG A 253 15.01 19.02 15.30
N SER A 254 15.59 18.08 14.56
CA SER A 254 17.04 17.86 14.52
C SER A 254 17.80 18.88 13.65
N GLY A 255 17.09 19.66 12.84
CA GLY A 255 17.68 20.58 11.87
C GLY A 255 18.26 19.91 10.62
N GLN A 256 18.04 18.61 10.43
CA GLN A 256 18.47 17.90 9.22
C GLN A 256 17.69 18.38 7.99
N LEU A 257 16.38 18.65 8.17
CA LEU A 257 15.57 19.38 7.21
C LEU A 257 15.19 20.74 7.81
N VAL A 258 15.18 21.75 6.96
CA VAL A 258 14.76 23.10 7.29
C VAL A 258 13.67 23.55 6.36
N VAL A 259 12.79 24.45 6.83
CA VAL A 259 11.76 25.05 5.99
C VAL A 259 12.45 26.02 5.03
N ALA A 260 12.35 25.74 3.73
CA ALA A 260 12.99 26.55 2.69
C ALA A 260 12.38 27.95 2.60
N ILE A 261 11.05 28.02 2.75
CA ILE A 261 10.28 29.26 2.86
C ILE A 261 9.03 29.00 3.70
N ASP A 262 8.70 29.90 4.61
CA ASP A 262 7.54 29.76 5.51
C ASP A 262 6.22 30.06 4.77
N ARG A 263 5.86 29.17 3.86
CA ARG A 263 4.65 29.20 3.03
C ARG A 263 4.06 27.80 2.95
N THR A 264 3.05 27.52 3.76
CA THR A 264 2.36 26.21 3.79
C THR A 264 1.16 26.21 2.86
N ILE A 265 0.73 25.02 2.44
CA ILE A 265 -0.59 24.81 1.88
C ILE A 265 -1.32 23.70 2.66
N GLU A 266 -2.63 23.87 2.80
CA GLU A 266 -3.52 22.77 3.15
C GLU A 266 -4.03 22.16 1.85
N THR A 267 -4.04 20.83 1.78
CA THR A 267 -4.58 20.13 0.60
C THR A 267 -6.10 19.98 0.73
N ASP A 268 -6.80 19.96 -0.40
CA ASP A 268 -8.26 19.72 -0.43
C ASP A 268 -8.65 18.34 0.09
N LYS A 269 -7.70 17.40 0.07
CA LYS A 269 -7.86 16.02 0.53
C LYS A 269 -7.42 15.87 1.97
N SER A 270 -8.00 14.88 2.64
CA SER A 270 -7.73 14.59 4.04
C SER A 270 -7.45 13.10 4.26
N TYR A 271 -6.96 12.78 5.46
CA TYR A 271 -6.87 11.39 5.90
C TYR A 271 -8.21 10.94 6.49
N TYR A 272 -8.56 9.71 6.17
CA TYR A 272 -9.77 9.06 6.67
C TYR A 272 -9.44 7.67 7.21
N ILE A 273 -10.13 7.30 8.27
CA ILE A 273 -10.23 5.91 8.73
C ILE A 273 -11.38 5.29 7.96
N VAL A 274 -11.10 4.22 7.23
CA VAL A 274 -12.08 3.52 6.42
C VAL A 274 -12.36 2.16 7.03
N THR A 275 -13.60 1.97 7.49
CA THR A 275 -14.04 0.72 8.13
C THR A 275 -15.04 0.03 7.21
N PRO A 276 -14.77 -1.20 6.73
CA PRO A 276 -15.71 -1.97 5.91
C PRO A 276 -17.03 -2.20 6.64
N ASP A 277 -18.15 -2.12 5.95
CA ASP A 277 -19.49 -2.31 6.54
C ASP A 277 -19.62 -3.67 7.23
N ALA A 278 -19.01 -4.72 6.66
CA ALA A 278 -18.96 -6.06 7.24
C ALA A 278 -18.19 -6.14 8.57
N LYS A 279 -17.33 -5.15 8.86
CA LYS A 279 -16.44 -5.09 10.05
C LYS A 279 -16.91 -4.10 11.12
N ARG A 280 -18.01 -3.36 10.90
CA ARG A 280 -18.57 -2.39 11.87
C ARG A 280 -18.86 -2.99 13.25
N GLY A 281 -19.15 -4.28 13.32
CA GLY A 281 -19.39 -5.02 14.57
C GLY A 281 -18.13 -5.37 15.35
N SER A 282 -16.93 -5.24 14.77
CA SER A 282 -15.66 -5.62 15.41
C SER A 282 -15.33 -4.68 16.56
N VAL A 283 -15.22 -5.24 17.77
CA VAL A 283 -14.81 -4.49 18.97
C VAL A 283 -13.39 -3.98 18.81
N THR A 284 -12.48 -4.83 18.31
CA THR A 284 -11.06 -4.48 18.13
C THR A 284 -10.87 -3.37 17.11
N ALA A 285 -11.61 -3.41 15.97
CA ALA A 285 -11.56 -2.34 14.98
C ALA A 285 -12.05 -0.99 15.57
N ARG A 286 -13.15 -0.99 16.29
CA ARG A 286 -13.67 0.24 16.96
C ARG A 286 -12.70 0.78 18.01
N SER A 287 -12.06 -0.09 18.81
CA SER A 287 -11.06 0.33 19.79
C SER A 287 -9.88 1.00 19.11
N PHE A 288 -9.42 0.45 17.98
CA PHE A 288 -8.33 1.04 17.20
C PHE A 288 -8.74 2.38 16.56
N GLU A 289 -9.93 2.48 15.97
CA GLU A 289 -10.46 3.72 15.43
C GLU A 289 -10.53 4.83 16.49
N THR A 290 -11.09 4.52 17.67
CA THR A 290 -11.18 5.47 18.80
C THR A 290 -9.81 5.91 19.27
N TRP A 291 -8.87 4.97 19.42
CA TRP A 291 -7.50 5.26 19.79
C TRP A 291 -6.80 6.14 18.74
N LEU A 292 -6.96 5.83 17.46
CA LEU A 292 -6.31 6.56 16.37
C LEU A 292 -6.78 8.02 16.30
N LEU A 293 -8.08 8.28 16.51
CA LEU A 293 -8.64 9.62 16.58
C LEU A 293 -8.04 10.45 17.74
N GLN A 294 -7.71 9.81 18.86
CA GLN A 294 -7.03 10.48 19.99
C GLN A 294 -5.58 10.86 19.69
N GLN A 295 -4.95 10.26 18.68
CA GLN A 295 -3.56 10.55 18.32
C GLN A 295 -3.39 11.81 17.46
N VAL A 296 -4.48 12.35 16.91
CA VAL A 296 -4.50 13.54 16.03
C VAL A 296 -5.28 14.71 16.64
N ALA A 297 -5.87 14.52 17.83
CA ALA A 297 -6.61 15.52 18.58
C ALA A 297 -5.69 16.56 19.24
#